data_86b4e3b01abd78aaeb841e46e1dd1c0f
#
_entry.id   86b4e3b01abd78aaeb841e46e1dd1c0f
#
_cell.length_a   1.000
_cell.length_b   1.000
_cell.length_c   1.000
_cell.angle_alpha   90.00
_cell.angle_beta   90.00
_cell.angle_gamma   90.00
#
_symmetry.space_group_name_H-M   'P 1'
#
loop_
_entity.id
_entity.type
_entity.pdbx_description
1 polymer ?
#
loop_
_entity_poly.entity_id
_entity_poly.type
_entity_poly.pdbx_seq_one_letter_code
_entity_poly.pdbx_strand_id
1 'polypeptide(L)'
;MLSVLEMLVLDLLSLHSPTYGLDLVHRSGGRLKRGSVYVTLGRMEQKRLVASALEKRPGDGPPRRLYVPTALGLKALLASRLFEGDLALGRLRKPVAARSSER
;
A
#
# COMPACT_ATOMS: atom_id res chain seq x y z
N MET A 1 3.09 -11.50 -0.11
CA MET A 1 2.74 -10.65 -1.25
C MET A 1 1.72 -9.61 -0.82
N LEU A 2 1.75 -8.44 -1.42
CA LEU A 2 0.81 -7.39 -1.05
C LEU A 2 -0.58 -7.69 -1.57
N SER A 3 -1.60 -7.37 -0.76
CA SER A 3 -2.97 -7.43 -1.23
C SER A 3 -3.25 -6.27 -2.18
N VAL A 4 -4.36 -6.33 -2.90
CA VAL A 4 -4.75 -5.26 -3.82
C VAL A 4 -4.91 -3.94 -3.06
N LEU A 5 -5.53 -3.97 -1.88
CA LEU A 5 -5.72 -2.75 -1.10
C LEU A 5 -4.39 -2.23 -0.55
N GLU A 6 -3.49 -3.11 -0.15
CA GLU A 6 -2.17 -2.68 0.31
C GLU A 6 -1.40 -2.00 -0.83
N MET A 7 -1.46 -2.57 -2.03
CA MET A 7 -0.82 -1.95 -3.19
C MET A 7 -1.44 -0.58 -3.49
N LEU A 8 -2.74 -0.48 -3.41
CA LEU A 8 -3.43 0.79 -3.63
C LEU A 8 -2.98 1.85 -2.63
N VAL A 9 -2.93 1.49 -1.35
CA VAL A 9 -2.49 2.43 -0.32
C VAL A 9 -1.07 2.89 -0.58
N LEU A 10 -0.17 1.96 -0.89
CA LEU A 10 1.22 2.31 -1.15
C LEU A 10 1.38 3.16 -2.40
N ASP A 11 0.60 2.87 -3.45
CA ASP A 11 0.59 3.71 -4.64
C ASP A 11 0.20 5.14 -4.30
N LEU A 12 -0.89 5.30 -3.57
CA LEU A 12 -1.38 6.63 -3.21
C LEU A 12 -0.36 7.35 -2.32
N LEU A 13 0.24 6.64 -1.37
CA LEU A 13 1.25 7.25 -0.50
C LEU A 13 2.52 7.60 -1.26
N SER A 14 2.88 6.84 -2.30
CA SER A 14 4.06 7.17 -3.09
C SER A 14 3.89 8.48 -3.86
N LEU A 15 2.65 8.84 -4.15
CA LEU A 15 2.33 10.06 -4.89
C LEU A 15 1.93 11.23 -3.99
N HIS A 16 1.37 10.95 -2.82
CA HIS A 16 0.71 11.95 -1.99
C HIS A 16 1.11 11.83 -0.52
N SER A 17 2.36 11.66 -0.23
CA SER A 17 2.84 11.47 1.13
C SER A 17 3.44 12.79 1.67
N PRO A 18 3.25 13.12 2.94
CA PRO A 18 2.38 12.43 3.90
C PRO A 18 0.90 12.76 3.68
N THR A 19 0.03 11.87 4.10
CA THR A 19 -1.39 12.11 3.92
C THR A 19 -2.23 11.45 5.01
N TYR A 20 -3.47 11.89 5.14
CA TYR A 20 -4.41 11.38 6.13
C TYR A 20 -5.16 10.17 5.59
N GLY A 21 -5.64 9.32 6.51
CA GLY A 21 -6.40 8.15 6.08
C GLY A 21 -7.64 8.48 5.27
N LEU A 22 -8.38 9.52 5.67
CA LEU A 22 -9.58 9.91 4.91
C LEU A 22 -9.25 10.47 3.54
N ASP A 23 -8.09 11.12 3.38
CA ASP A 23 -7.64 11.54 2.05
C ASP A 23 -7.39 10.35 1.15
N LEU A 24 -6.84 9.28 1.72
CA LEU A 24 -6.67 8.04 0.93
C LEU A 24 -8.00 7.50 0.45
N VAL A 25 -9.04 7.55 1.32
CA VAL A 25 -10.37 7.13 0.93
C VAL A 25 -10.86 7.94 -0.27
N HIS A 26 -10.74 9.27 -0.19
CA HIS A 26 -11.16 10.15 -1.28
C HIS A 26 -10.39 9.89 -2.57
N ARG A 27 -9.08 9.76 -2.46
CA ARG A 27 -8.23 9.56 -3.64
C ARG A 27 -8.38 8.17 -4.25
N SER A 28 -8.94 7.23 -3.49
CA SER A 28 -9.08 5.85 -3.97
C SER A 28 -10.24 5.66 -4.94
N GLY A 29 -11.08 6.68 -5.12
CA GLY A 29 -12.25 6.55 -5.98
C GLY A 29 -13.24 5.53 -5.46
N GLY A 30 -13.37 5.41 -4.16
CA GLY A 30 -14.32 4.50 -3.54
C GLY A 30 -13.78 3.09 -3.29
N ARG A 31 -12.55 2.82 -3.65
CA ARG A 31 -11.96 1.49 -3.45
C ARG A 31 -11.54 1.24 -2.01
N LEU A 32 -11.13 2.29 -1.31
CA LEU A 32 -10.90 2.24 0.14
C LEU A 32 -12.14 2.78 0.82
N LYS A 33 -12.57 2.10 1.88
CA LYS A 33 -13.79 2.48 2.59
C LYS A 33 -13.43 3.12 3.93
N ARG A 34 -14.23 4.10 4.34
CA ARG A 34 -14.05 4.78 5.62
C ARG A 34 -14.04 3.80 6.78
N GLY A 35 -14.90 2.80 6.72
CA GLY A 35 -15.06 1.85 7.82
C GLY A 35 -13.90 0.90 7.98
N SER A 36 -13.00 0.79 7.01
CA SER A 36 -11.93 -0.20 7.07
C SER A 36 -10.55 0.37 6.78
N VAL A 37 -10.44 1.63 6.37
CA VAL A 37 -9.15 2.21 5.99
C VAL A 37 -8.14 2.15 7.14
N TYR A 38 -8.60 2.44 8.36
CA TYR A 38 -7.69 2.45 9.51
C TYR A 38 -7.29 1.04 9.95
N VAL A 39 -8.16 0.05 9.73
CA VAL A 39 -7.79 -1.34 9.97
C VAL A 39 -6.69 -1.76 9.01
N THR A 40 -6.85 -1.41 7.74
CA THR A 40 -5.84 -1.71 6.71
C THR A 40 -4.52 -1.01 7.03
N LEU A 41 -4.58 0.29 7.34
CA LEU A 41 -3.37 1.05 7.68
C LEU A 41 -2.69 0.52 8.93
N GLY A 42 -3.47 0.14 9.93
CA GLY A 42 -2.90 -0.43 11.16
C GLY A 42 -2.16 -1.73 10.91
N ARG A 43 -2.73 -2.59 10.07
CA ARG A 43 -2.06 -3.84 9.69
C ARG A 43 -0.78 -3.58 8.90
N MET A 44 -0.84 -2.60 8.00
CA MET A 44 0.33 -2.23 7.22
C MET A 44 1.42 -1.64 8.09
N GLU A 45 1.04 -0.87 9.10
CA GLU A 45 2.00 -0.33 10.04
C GLU A 45 2.67 -1.44 10.87
N GLN A 46 1.90 -2.44 11.28
CA GLN A 46 2.46 -3.60 11.97
C GLN A 46 3.45 -4.36 11.10
N LYS A 47 3.19 -4.41 9.81
CA LYS A 47 4.10 -5.04 8.84
C LYS A 47 5.26 -4.12 8.45
N ARG A 48 5.28 -2.90 8.97
CA ARG A 48 6.30 -1.90 8.67
C ARG A 48 6.30 -1.44 7.22
N LEU A 49 5.15 -1.56 6.56
CA LEU A 49 5.00 -1.07 5.19
C LEU A 49 4.71 0.42 5.15
N VAL A 50 4.08 0.93 6.20
CA VAL A 50 3.81 2.35 6.38
C VAL A 50 4.18 2.76 7.80
N ALA A 51 4.39 4.04 8.00
CA ALA A 51 4.60 4.64 9.32
C ALA A 51 3.63 5.79 9.49
N SER A 52 3.33 6.13 10.73
CA SER A 52 2.42 7.23 11.00
C SER A 52 2.90 8.07 12.16
N ALA A 53 2.41 9.30 12.20
CA ALA A 53 2.66 10.23 13.29
C ALA A 53 1.44 11.10 13.50
N LEU A 54 1.18 11.47 14.73
CA LEU A 54 0.11 12.41 15.02
C LEU A 54 0.57 13.81 14.71
N GLU A 55 -0.27 14.53 13.98
CA GLU A 55 -0.05 15.94 13.69
C GLU A 55 -0.97 16.75 14.58
N LYS A 56 -0.41 17.59 15.42
CA LYS A 56 -1.19 18.53 16.20
C LYS A 56 -1.60 19.68 15.31
N ARG A 57 -2.89 19.94 15.24
CA ARG A 57 -3.39 21.07 14.49
C ARG A 57 -3.44 22.30 15.40
N PRO A 58 -2.99 23.44 14.92
CA PRO A 58 -3.17 24.67 15.69
C PRO A 58 -4.66 24.98 15.80
N GLY A 59 -5.09 25.37 16.97
CA GLY A 59 -6.48 25.69 17.22
C GLY A 59 -7.29 24.46 17.57
N ASP A 60 -8.54 24.46 17.14
CA ASP A 60 -9.51 23.48 17.55
C ASP A 60 -9.42 22.22 16.73
N GLY A 61 -9.83 21.16 17.32
CA GLY A 61 -9.96 19.88 16.67
C GLY A 61 -8.92 18.88 17.14
N PRO A 62 -9.26 17.59 17.03
CA PRO A 62 -8.35 16.54 17.47
C PRO A 62 -7.14 16.45 16.54
N PRO A 63 -6.03 15.94 17.05
CA PRO A 63 -4.87 15.70 16.18
C PRO A 63 -5.22 14.68 15.13
N ARG A 64 -4.59 14.79 13.99
CA ARG A 64 -4.76 13.84 12.91
C ARG A 64 -3.52 12.98 12.75
N ARG A 65 -3.72 11.77 12.25
CA ARG A 65 -2.60 10.88 12.00
C ARG A 65 -2.23 10.93 10.52
N LEU A 66 -0.96 11.26 10.28
CA LEU A 66 -0.39 11.32 8.94
C LEU A 66 0.38 10.04 8.66
N TYR A 67 0.27 9.55 7.45
CA TYR A 67 0.89 8.31 7.02
C TYR A 67 1.91 8.56 5.92
N VAL A 68 2.99 7.81 5.96
CA VAL A 68 4.01 7.80 4.91
C VAL A 68 4.36 6.36 4.59
N PRO A 69 4.81 6.07 3.37
CA PRO A 69 5.32 4.74 3.09
C PRO A 69 6.72 4.60 3.67
N THR A 70 7.07 3.40 4.09
CA THR A 70 8.44 3.12 4.51
C THR A 70 9.26 2.68 3.31
N ALA A 71 10.58 2.62 3.47
CA ALA A 71 11.44 2.06 2.43
C ALA A 71 11.03 0.61 2.11
N LEU A 72 10.70 -0.16 3.15
CA LEU A 72 10.24 -1.53 2.95
C LEU A 72 8.94 -1.56 2.15
N GLY A 73 8.00 -0.66 2.49
CA GLY A 73 6.73 -0.59 1.76
C GLY A 73 6.93 -0.29 0.29
N LEU A 74 7.79 0.69 -0.02
CA LEU A 74 8.06 1.04 -1.42
C LEU A 74 8.76 -0.09 -2.17
N LYS A 75 9.67 -0.79 -1.52
CA LYS A 75 10.32 -1.96 -2.12
C LYS A 75 9.32 -3.07 -2.40
N ALA A 76 8.42 -3.32 -1.45
CA ALA A 76 7.39 -4.33 -1.62
C ALA A 76 6.44 -3.98 -2.77
N LEU A 77 6.08 -2.70 -2.88
CA LEU A 77 5.24 -2.24 -3.99
C LEU A 77 5.94 -2.45 -5.32
N LEU A 78 7.20 -2.05 -5.42
CA LEU A 78 7.97 -2.22 -6.65
C LEU A 78 8.09 -3.69 -7.03
N ALA A 79 8.41 -4.54 -6.07
CA ALA A 79 8.52 -5.98 -6.32
C ALA A 79 7.20 -6.56 -6.82
N SER A 80 6.08 -6.15 -6.21
CA SER A 80 4.76 -6.62 -6.62
C SER A 80 4.44 -6.18 -8.04
N ARG A 81 4.79 -4.95 -8.39
CA ARG A 81 4.56 -4.43 -9.73
C ARG A 81 5.40 -5.13 -10.77
N LEU A 82 6.65 -5.40 -10.46
CA LEU A 82 7.53 -6.13 -11.37
C LEU A 82 7.03 -7.54 -11.60
N PHE A 83 6.57 -8.20 -10.54
CA PHE A 83 6.02 -9.53 -10.64
C PHE A 83 4.77 -9.55 -11.52
N GLU A 84 3.86 -8.60 -11.32
CA GLU A 84 2.66 -8.50 -12.13
C GLU A 84 2.98 -8.22 -13.58
N GLY A 85 3.94 -7.32 -13.82
CA GLY A 85 4.38 -7.01 -15.17
C GLY A 85 4.97 -8.22 -15.87
N ASP A 86 5.79 -9.00 -15.17
CA ASP A 86 6.39 -10.19 -15.73
C ASP A 86 5.33 -11.26 -16.05
N LEU A 87 4.34 -11.39 -15.18
CA LEU A 87 3.24 -12.32 -15.45
C LEU A 87 2.45 -11.88 -16.68
N ALA A 88 2.14 -10.60 -16.78
CA ALA A 88 1.39 -10.07 -17.90
C ALA A 88 2.13 -10.22 -19.22
N LEU A 89 3.46 -10.14 -19.18
CA LEU A 89 4.27 -10.31 -20.37
C LEU A 89 4.66 -11.76 -20.64
N GLY A 90 4.26 -12.68 -19.78
CA GLY A 90 4.58 -14.09 -19.94
C GLY A 90 6.01 -14.45 -19.59
N ARG A 91 6.72 -13.55 -18.91
CA ARG A 91 8.11 -13.81 -18.53
C ARG A 91 8.25 -14.73 -17.34
N LEU A 92 7.28 -14.67 -16.43
CA LEU A 92 7.26 -15.57 -15.30
C LEU A 92 6.16 -16.57 -15.50
N ARG A 93 6.51 -17.81 -15.43
CA ARG A 93 5.50 -18.84 -15.45
C ARG A 93 4.99 -19.00 -14.03
N LYS A 94 3.77 -19.45 -13.95
CA LYS A 94 3.25 -19.79 -12.65
C LYS A 94 4.15 -20.84 -12.04
N PRO A 95 4.37 -20.73 -10.76
CA PRO A 95 5.26 -21.62 -10.12
C PRO A 95 4.73 -23.01 -10.23
N VAL A 96 4.39 -23.52 -10.82
CA VAL A 96 4.02 -24.67 -10.95
C VAL A 96 4.76 -25.34 -11.81
N ALA A 97 4.86 -25.44 -11.81
CA ALA A 97 5.21 -25.88 -12.43
C ALA A 97 5.88 -25.97 -13.23
N ALA A 98 6.09 -25.84 -13.24
CA ALA A 98 6.57 -25.84 -13.91
C ALA A 98 7.57 -26.02 -14.18
N ARG A 99 8.02 -25.99 -14.10
CA ARG A 99 8.74 -26.03 -14.39
C ARG A 99 9.44 -26.65 -14.66
N SER A 100 9.51 -27.06 -14.58
CA SER A 100 10.11 -27.55 -14.83
C SER A 100 10.47 -27.88 -15.76
N SER A 101 10.44 -27.99 -16.12
CA SER A 101 10.66 -28.33 -16.90
C SER A 101 11.14 -28.03 -17.76
N GLU A 102 11.30 -27.57 -17.80
CA GLU A 102 11.53 -27.37 -18.41
C GLU A 102 12.38 -27.54 -18.76
N ARG A 103 12.59 -27.71 -18.65
CA ARG A 103 13.13 -27.98 -18.91
C ARG A 103 13.49 -28.16 -19.50
#